data_aab017ac03c2e43e320986199efa2db2
#
_entry.id   aab017ac03c2e43e320986199efa2db2
#
_cell.length_a   1.000
_cell.length_b   1.000
_cell.length_c   1.000
_cell.angle_alpha   90.00
_cell.angle_beta   90.00
_cell.angle_gamma   90.00
#
_symmetry.space_group_name_H-M   'P 1'
#
loop_
_entity.id
_entity.type
_entity.pdbx_description
1 polymer ?
#
loop_
_entity_poly.entity_id
_entity_poly.type
_entity_poly.pdbx_seq_one_letter_code
_entity_poly.pdbx_strand_id
1 'polypeptide(L)'
;MSKEKSKIDFKKLLKTDIKDLKIGKLKKIKKRKVNRKQKKIKVISFDIGSYFIKAVVGTYYKDNLTIENYYKIKTPIDSVVDGEIKKEKRLANKLKSFLKENNIKVKYGTFTTNSSLIINREVIIPKVEEEELETVVRYEIQQYLPINLDDYIIQVKIINEIFSDEGIKLNIRSIAYPNKLAIKYYNLLKEIDLKPYVLDVNYNSVNKFINYIGFVDLAYKKHNVICMIDLGYDSINVNIYKNGQIDFTRIIKSGGKDMETLLSDNDDFHVFIKEAKIENDKFICIGINEYLINEVKEIIDEWLEKIEKIINYYNNKNLNNKIDCIYIFGGASNISGFEKYFSDKLGINTKKVTNMNKSTFNSHDDGSYIDEYINAIGALIRIY
;
A
#
# COMPACT_ATOMS: atom_id res chain seq x y z
N MET A 1 -6.60 35.89 -26.99
CA MET A 1 -5.77 34.66 -27.13
C MET A 1 -6.07 33.78 -25.92
N SER A 2 -6.97 32.83 -26.10
CA SER A 2 -7.42 31.89 -25.07
C SER A 2 -6.38 30.79 -24.88
N LYS A 3 -5.85 30.65 -23.68
CA LYS A 3 -5.01 29.52 -23.30
C LYS A 3 -5.91 28.28 -23.15
N GLU A 4 -5.92 27.42 -24.12
CA GLU A 4 -6.42 26.06 -23.98
C GLU A 4 -5.67 25.36 -22.85
N LYS A 5 -6.34 25.17 -21.72
CA LYS A 5 -5.90 24.26 -20.67
C LYS A 5 -6.06 22.85 -21.24
N SER A 6 -4.97 22.22 -21.65
CA SER A 6 -4.97 20.80 -22.00
C SER A 6 -5.58 20.01 -20.83
N LYS A 7 -6.78 19.47 -21.03
CA LYS A 7 -7.39 18.53 -20.08
C LYS A 7 -6.47 17.31 -20.00
N ILE A 8 -5.80 17.13 -18.89
CA ILE A 8 -4.95 15.97 -18.64
C ILE A 8 -5.88 14.76 -18.54
N ASP A 9 -5.72 13.81 -19.43
CA ASP A 9 -6.51 12.56 -19.40
C ASP A 9 -5.98 11.63 -18.30
N PHE A 10 -6.41 11.89 -17.07
CA PHE A 10 -6.08 11.09 -15.89
C PHE A 10 -6.58 9.65 -15.98
N LYS A 11 -7.68 9.41 -16.73
CA LYS A 11 -8.17 8.05 -17.00
C LYS A 11 -7.10 7.21 -17.73
N LYS A 12 -6.26 7.85 -18.54
CA LYS A 12 -5.19 7.18 -19.28
C LYS A 12 -3.99 6.85 -18.40
N LEU A 13 -3.72 7.66 -17.37
CA LEU A 13 -2.62 7.44 -16.43
C LEU A 13 -2.90 6.26 -15.48
N LEU A 14 -4.13 6.17 -14.98
CA LEU A 14 -4.58 5.09 -14.09
C LEU A 14 -4.99 3.82 -14.84
N LYS A 15 -5.44 3.94 -16.09
CA LYS A 15 -5.79 2.79 -16.95
C LYS A 15 -4.62 1.85 -17.22
N THR A 16 -3.39 2.27 -17.03
CA THR A 16 -2.21 1.44 -17.31
C THR A 16 -2.03 0.34 -16.26
N ASP A 17 -2.44 0.57 -14.99
CA ASP A 17 -2.29 -0.39 -13.91
C ASP A 17 -3.54 -1.19 -13.57
N ILE A 18 -4.70 -0.61 -13.79
CA ILE A 18 -5.98 -1.20 -13.37
C ILE A 18 -6.64 -1.99 -14.50
N LYS A 19 -6.29 -1.76 -15.76
CA LYS A 19 -6.64 -2.69 -16.84
C LYS A 19 -6.05 -4.08 -16.67
N ASP A 20 -4.97 -4.18 -15.90
CA ASP A 20 -4.29 -5.43 -15.61
C ASP A 20 -4.96 -6.23 -14.49
N LEU A 21 -5.92 -5.65 -13.79
CA LEU A 21 -6.78 -6.35 -12.84
C LEU A 21 -7.90 -7.18 -13.52
N LYS A 22 -7.92 -7.29 -14.86
CA LYS A 22 -8.90 -8.10 -15.60
C LYS A 22 -8.60 -9.60 -15.46
N ILE A 23 -9.27 -10.27 -14.60
CA ILE A 23 -10.26 -11.33 -14.78
C ILE A 23 -9.77 -12.77 -14.83
N GLY A 24 -10.27 -13.52 -13.84
CA GLY A 24 -10.54 -14.94 -13.95
C GLY A 24 -11.54 -15.22 -15.11
N LYS A 25 -11.22 -16.23 -15.88
CA LYS A 25 -11.86 -16.60 -17.15
C LYS A 25 -13.34 -16.87 -17.02
N LEU A 26 -14.15 -16.13 -17.77
CA LEU A 26 -15.43 -16.59 -18.27
C LEU A 26 -15.35 -16.58 -19.79
N LYS A 27 -15.47 -17.78 -20.37
CA LYS A 27 -15.44 -18.13 -21.80
C LYS A 27 -14.20 -17.69 -22.60
N LYS A 28 -13.65 -18.62 -23.36
CA LYS A 28 -12.60 -18.43 -24.37
C LYS A 28 -12.93 -17.27 -25.33
N ILE A 29 -12.89 -16.05 -24.85
CA ILE A 29 -12.64 -14.91 -25.70
C ILE A 29 -11.18 -15.06 -26.09
N LYS A 30 -10.92 -15.32 -27.36
CA LYS A 30 -9.59 -15.32 -27.93
C LYS A 30 -8.87 -14.09 -27.36
N LYS A 31 -7.91 -14.31 -26.46
CA LYS A 31 -6.99 -13.27 -26.04
C LYS A 31 -6.44 -12.65 -27.30
N ARG A 32 -6.92 -11.49 -27.72
CA ARG A 32 -6.11 -10.63 -28.55
C ARG A 32 -4.90 -10.32 -27.69
N LYS A 33 -3.83 -11.11 -27.87
CA LYS A 33 -2.49 -10.72 -27.44
C LYS A 33 -2.25 -9.38 -28.11
N VAL A 34 -2.52 -8.30 -27.40
CA VAL A 34 -1.93 -7.01 -27.75
C VAL A 34 -0.45 -7.22 -27.50
N ASN A 35 0.27 -7.60 -28.55
CA ASN A 35 1.73 -7.73 -28.56
C ASN A 35 2.32 -6.31 -28.42
N ARG A 36 2.07 -5.64 -27.29
CA ARG A 36 2.87 -4.50 -26.88
C ARG A 36 4.21 -5.11 -26.47
N LYS A 37 5.22 -4.95 -27.32
CA LYS A 37 6.60 -5.27 -26.94
C LYS A 37 6.87 -4.55 -25.60
N GLN A 38 6.88 -5.31 -24.52
CA GLN A 38 7.27 -4.79 -23.22
C GLN A 38 8.66 -4.17 -23.39
N LYS A 39 8.80 -2.91 -23.02
CA LYS A 39 10.11 -2.26 -23.02
C LYS A 39 10.70 -2.38 -21.63
N LYS A 40 11.98 -2.74 -21.55
CA LYS A 40 12.72 -2.67 -20.31
C LYS A 40 12.85 -1.19 -19.92
N ILE A 41 12.13 -0.78 -18.87
CA ILE A 41 12.07 0.62 -18.43
C ILE A 41 12.56 0.68 -16.99
N LYS A 42 13.58 1.51 -16.74
CA LYS A 42 14.06 1.82 -15.40
C LYS A 42 13.18 2.91 -14.79
N VAL A 43 12.69 2.66 -13.59
CA VAL A 43 11.72 3.51 -12.88
C VAL A 43 12.24 3.74 -11.46
N ILE A 44 12.00 4.93 -10.92
CA ILE A 44 12.07 5.17 -9.48
C ILE A 44 10.65 5.13 -8.91
N SER A 45 10.44 4.34 -7.89
CA SER A 45 9.20 4.24 -7.15
C SER A 45 9.34 4.91 -5.79
N PHE A 46 8.35 5.71 -5.41
CA PHE A 46 8.28 6.36 -4.12
C PHE A 46 7.05 5.92 -3.34
N ASP A 47 7.26 5.45 -2.13
CA ASP A 47 6.22 5.35 -1.09
C ASP A 47 6.34 6.60 -0.22
N ILE A 48 5.33 7.48 -0.31
CA ILE A 48 5.35 8.79 0.33
C ILE A 48 4.70 8.72 1.71
N GLY A 49 5.53 8.48 2.71
CA GLY A 49 5.10 8.56 4.12
C GLY A 49 5.28 9.97 4.70
N SER A 50 4.59 10.27 5.79
CA SER A 50 4.67 11.56 6.49
C SER A 50 6.00 11.77 7.22
N TYR A 51 6.67 10.69 7.65
CA TYR A 51 7.94 10.71 8.36
C TYR A 51 9.14 10.40 7.46
N PHE A 52 9.04 9.33 6.68
CA PHE A 52 10.02 8.94 5.67
C PHE A 52 9.36 8.67 4.32
N ILE A 53 10.04 9.12 3.27
CA ILE A 53 9.79 8.67 1.90
C ILE A 53 10.73 7.50 1.65
N LYS A 54 10.20 6.36 1.23
CA LYS A 54 10.99 5.22 0.78
C LYS A 54 11.00 5.23 -0.74
N ALA A 55 12.20 5.20 -1.32
CA ALA A 55 12.37 5.18 -2.76
C ALA A 55 13.13 3.94 -3.20
N VAL A 56 12.70 3.33 -4.30
CA VAL A 56 13.31 2.15 -4.89
C VAL A 56 13.55 2.39 -6.37
N VAL A 57 14.79 2.22 -6.81
CA VAL A 57 15.14 2.25 -8.23
C VAL A 57 15.20 0.83 -8.76
N GLY A 58 14.46 0.58 -9.82
CA GLY A 58 14.41 -0.77 -10.37
C GLY A 58 13.78 -0.87 -11.75
N THR A 59 13.70 -2.09 -12.24
CA THR A 59 13.13 -2.44 -13.53
C THR A 59 12.25 -3.68 -13.38
N TYR A 60 11.03 -3.62 -13.92
CA TYR A 60 10.18 -4.79 -14.06
C TYR A 60 10.01 -5.12 -15.54
N TYR A 61 10.44 -6.31 -15.95
CA TYR A 61 10.42 -6.72 -17.34
C TYR A 61 10.28 -8.24 -17.47
N LYS A 62 9.29 -8.70 -18.23
CA LYS A 62 9.02 -10.15 -18.45
C LYS A 62 8.95 -10.94 -17.14
N ASP A 63 8.13 -10.45 -16.23
CA ASP A 63 7.92 -11.05 -14.90
C ASP A 63 9.17 -11.11 -14.01
N ASN A 64 10.24 -10.42 -14.38
CA ASN A 64 11.44 -10.28 -13.57
C ASN A 64 11.52 -8.86 -13.00
N LEU A 65 11.65 -8.77 -11.68
CA LEU A 65 11.94 -7.55 -10.95
C LEU A 65 13.43 -7.49 -10.63
N THR A 66 14.06 -6.40 -11.05
CA THR A 66 15.45 -6.09 -10.68
C THR A 66 15.45 -4.82 -9.87
N ILE A 67 15.97 -4.85 -8.66
CA ILE A 67 16.12 -3.68 -7.81
C ILE A 67 17.60 -3.29 -7.82
N GLU A 68 17.86 -2.02 -8.09
CA GLU A 68 19.21 -1.50 -8.14
C GLU A 68 19.61 -0.82 -6.82
N ASN A 69 18.71 -0.01 -6.26
CA ASN A 69 18.98 0.73 -5.03
C ASN A 69 17.72 0.98 -4.22
N TYR A 70 17.91 1.10 -2.91
CA TYR A 70 16.90 1.52 -1.92
C TYR A 70 17.35 2.83 -1.27
N TYR A 71 16.41 3.70 -0.97
CA TYR A 71 16.68 4.97 -0.32
C TYR A 71 15.60 5.32 0.70
N LYS A 72 16.03 5.83 1.84
CA LYS A 72 15.17 6.37 2.89
C LYS A 72 15.43 7.86 3.03
N ILE A 73 14.41 8.69 2.83
CA ILE A 73 14.50 10.14 2.75
C ILE A 73 13.62 10.71 3.84
N LYS A 74 14.15 11.53 4.74
CA LYS A 74 13.32 12.21 5.73
C LYS A 74 12.32 13.14 5.03
N THR A 75 11.04 12.93 5.27
CA THR A 75 9.98 13.79 4.75
C THR A 75 10.08 15.17 5.40
N PRO A 76 10.03 16.27 4.65
CA PRO A 76 10.01 17.59 5.28
C PRO A 76 8.79 17.75 6.17
N ILE A 77 8.97 18.31 7.34
CA ILE A 77 7.92 18.45 8.39
C ILE A 77 6.63 19.06 7.80
N ASP A 78 5.49 18.44 8.11
CA ASP A 78 4.13 18.79 7.64
C ASP A 78 3.99 18.88 6.12
N SER A 79 4.87 18.25 5.36
CA SER A 79 4.73 18.26 3.89
C SER A 79 3.72 17.23 3.39
N VAL A 80 3.50 16.18 4.17
CA VAL A 80 2.53 15.11 3.87
C VAL A 80 1.77 14.77 5.13
N VAL A 81 0.45 14.75 5.04
CA VAL A 81 -0.47 14.37 6.13
C VAL A 81 -1.58 13.51 5.54
N ASP A 82 -1.80 12.31 6.09
CA ASP A 82 -2.78 11.33 5.58
C ASP A 82 -2.67 11.13 4.05
N GLY A 83 -1.44 11.00 3.56
CA GLY A 83 -1.16 10.84 2.12
C GLY A 83 -1.42 12.10 1.28
N GLU A 84 -1.90 13.19 1.85
CA GLU A 84 -2.10 14.44 1.13
C GLU A 84 -0.85 15.32 1.18
N ILE A 85 -0.37 15.77 0.02
CA ILE A 85 0.74 16.73 -0.06
C ILE A 85 0.24 18.11 0.37
N LYS A 86 0.78 18.63 1.49
CA LYS A 86 0.42 19.95 2.05
C LYS A 86 1.41 21.06 1.64
N LYS A 87 2.71 20.74 1.52
CA LYS A 87 3.78 21.70 1.18
C LYS A 87 4.50 21.25 -0.10
N GLU A 88 3.84 21.42 -1.26
CA GLU A 88 4.28 20.90 -2.56
C GLU A 88 5.71 21.31 -2.93
N LYS A 89 6.03 22.62 -2.89
CA LYS A 89 7.37 23.14 -3.24
C LYS A 89 8.47 22.59 -2.33
N ARG A 90 8.19 22.45 -1.02
CA ARG A 90 9.17 21.95 -0.06
C ARG A 90 9.49 20.47 -0.32
N LEU A 91 8.46 19.68 -0.61
CA LEU A 91 8.59 18.27 -0.95
C LEU A 91 9.31 18.08 -2.29
N ALA A 92 8.97 18.87 -3.31
CA ALA A 92 9.60 18.83 -4.62
C ALA A 92 11.10 19.18 -4.53
N ASN A 93 11.46 20.25 -3.81
CA ASN A 93 12.86 20.63 -3.61
C ASN A 93 13.65 19.51 -2.91
N LYS A 94 13.09 18.90 -1.87
CA LYS A 94 13.74 17.77 -1.18
C LYS A 94 13.99 16.60 -2.11
N LEU A 95 13.00 16.23 -2.94
CA LEU A 95 13.15 15.13 -3.89
C LEU A 95 14.12 15.48 -5.04
N LYS A 96 14.12 16.73 -5.54
CA LYS A 96 15.11 17.17 -6.54
C LYS A 96 16.54 17.09 -6.02
N SER A 97 16.79 17.63 -4.81
CA SER A 97 18.10 17.54 -4.16
C SER A 97 18.53 16.09 -4.00
N PHE A 98 17.65 15.24 -3.49
CA PHE A 98 17.91 13.82 -3.34
C PHE A 98 18.28 13.12 -4.66
N LEU A 99 17.53 13.35 -5.73
CA LEU A 99 17.82 12.76 -7.05
C LEU A 99 19.19 13.21 -7.57
N LYS A 100 19.54 14.48 -7.37
CA LYS A 100 20.82 15.06 -7.78
C LYS A 100 21.99 14.53 -6.94
N GLU A 101 21.87 14.55 -5.63
CA GLU A 101 22.93 14.12 -4.67
C GLU A 101 23.28 12.64 -4.85
N ASN A 102 22.30 11.80 -5.15
CA ASN A 102 22.50 10.37 -5.39
C ASN A 102 22.75 10.03 -6.87
N ASN A 103 22.91 11.02 -7.74
CA ASN A 103 23.16 10.85 -9.18
C ASN A 103 22.16 9.88 -9.86
N ILE A 104 20.87 9.94 -9.47
CA ILE A 104 19.83 9.03 -9.96
C ILE A 104 19.38 9.48 -11.35
N LYS A 105 19.75 8.70 -12.37
CA LYS A 105 19.44 8.97 -13.78
C LYS A 105 18.31 8.06 -14.26
N VAL A 106 17.08 8.44 -13.97
CA VAL A 106 15.87 7.75 -14.43
C VAL A 106 14.94 8.73 -15.13
N LYS A 107 14.15 8.23 -16.07
CA LYS A 107 13.19 9.05 -16.84
C LYS A 107 11.79 9.01 -16.24
N TYR A 108 11.44 7.94 -15.58
CA TYR A 108 10.08 7.66 -15.13
C TYR A 108 10.02 7.52 -13.62
N GLY A 109 8.97 8.10 -13.04
CA GLY A 109 8.66 7.97 -11.63
C GLY A 109 7.27 7.43 -11.39
N THR A 110 7.11 6.67 -10.32
CA THR A 110 5.82 6.20 -9.82
C THR A 110 5.68 6.55 -8.34
N PHE A 111 4.44 6.79 -7.90
CA PHE A 111 4.11 6.91 -6.50
C PHE A 111 3.17 5.80 -6.08
N THR A 112 3.32 5.35 -4.85
CA THR A 112 2.28 4.65 -4.12
C THR A 112 1.91 5.45 -2.88
N THR A 113 0.63 5.50 -2.58
CA THR A 113 0.10 6.32 -1.51
C THR A 113 -0.99 5.59 -0.74
N ASN A 114 -1.17 6.00 0.50
CA ASN A 114 -2.36 5.65 1.26
C ASN A 114 -2.98 6.92 1.82
N SER A 115 -4.32 6.96 1.84
CA SER A 115 -5.07 8.08 2.43
C SER A 115 -6.45 7.60 2.86
N SER A 116 -6.94 8.12 3.96
CA SER A 116 -8.30 7.85 4.42
C SER A 116 -9.39 8.40 3.47
N LEU A 117 -8.99 9.27 2.53
CA LEU A 117 -9.87 9.79 1.47
C LEU A 117 -10.08 8.82 0.31
N ILE A 118 -9.26 7.77 0.19
CA ILE A 118 -9.40 6.76 -0.84
C ILE A 118 -10.47 5.76 -0.40
N ILE A 119 -11.53 5.67 -1.20
CA ILE A 119 -12.66 4.79 -0.91
C ILE A 119 -12.42 3.46 -1.62
N ASN A 120 -12.44 2.38 -0.86
CA ASN A 120 -12.39 1.01 -1.38
C ASN A 120 -13.63 0.28 -0.88
N ARG A 121 -14.50 -0.14 -1.80
CA ARG A 121 -15.75 -0.80 -1.47
C ARG A 121 -16.03 -1.97 -2.39
N GLU A 122 -16.60 -3.00 -1.79
CA GLU A 122 -17.22 -4.11 -2.49
C GLU A 122 -18.72 -3.84 -2.61
N VAL A 123 -19.26 -3.98 -3.83
CA VAL A 123 -20.66 -3.67 -4.16
C VAL A 123 -21.20 -4.79 -5.05
N ILE A 124 -22.45 -5.15 -4.84
CA ILE A 124 -23.16 -6.11 -5.69
C ILE A 124 -24.10 -5.31 -6.58
N ILE A 125 -23.96 -5.46 -7.89
CA ILE A 125 -24.77 -4.78 -8.89
C ILE A 125 -25.41 -5.80 -9.85
N PRO A 126 -26.51 -5.48 -10.53
CA PRO A 126 -26.99 -6.28 -11.66
C PRO A 126 -25.91 -6.44 -12.72
N LYS A 127 -25.94 -7.57 -13.46
CA LYS A 127 -25.02 -7.73 -14.60
C LYS A 127 -25.40 -6.74 -15.70
N VAL A 128 -24.42 -5.91 -16.07
CA VAL A 128 -24.55 -4.89 -17.12
C VAL A 128 -23.40 -5.03 -18.12
N GLU A 129 -23.53 -4.36 -19.27
CA GLU A 129 -22.46 -4.31 -20.25
C GLU A 129 -21.27 -3.51 -19.73
N GLU A 130 -20.08 -3.74 -20.32
CA GLU A 130 -18.81 -3.14 -19.83
C GLU A 130 -18.87 -1.60 -19.90
N GLU A 131 -19.56 -1.04 -20.89
CA GLU A 131 -19.72 0.39 -21.08
C GLU A 131 -20.58 1.07 -20.00
N GLU A 132 -21.53 0.36 -19.44
CA GLU A 132 -22.45 0.85 -18.41
C GLU A 132 -21.91 0.69 -16.98
N LEU A 133 -20.91 -0.17 -16.82
CA LEU A 133 -20.41 -0.59 -15.52
C LEU A 133 -19.99 0.59 -14.63
N GLU A 134 -19.24 1.56 -15.18
CA GLU A 134 -18.81 2.74 -14.41
C GLU A 134 -20.00 3.58 -13.96
N THR A 135 -21.02 3.74 -14.79
CA THR A 135 -22.22 4.54 -14.50
C THR A 135 -23.04 3.91 -13.38
N VAL A 136 -23.29 2.60 -13.46
CA VAL A 136 -24.04 1.86 -12.43
C VAL A 136 -23.29 1.88 -11.09
N VAL A 137 -21.97 1.69 -11.13
CA VAL A 137 -21.14 1.75 -9.92
C VAL A 137 -21.15 3.14 -9.28
N ARG A 138 -21.10 4.21 -10.08
CA ARG A 138 -21.22 5.59 -9.58
C ARG A 138 -22.54 5.78 -8.84
N TYR A 139 -23.64 5.33 -9.45
CA TYR A 139 -24.96 5.42 -8.85
C TYR A 139 -25.03 4.66 -7.53
N GLU A 140 -24.56 3.43 -7.48
CA GLU A 140 -24.54 2.61 -6.25
C GLU A 140 -23.71 3.26 -5.14
N ILE A 141 -22.52 3.81 -5.46
CA ILE A 141 -21.68 4.48 -4.47
C ILE A 141 -22.37 5.73 -3.90
N GLN A 142 -23.08 6.48 -4.74
CA GLN A 142 -23.79 7.70 -4.31
C GLN A 142 -24.92 7.44 -3.32
N GLN A 143 -25.54 6.25 -3.35
CA GLN A 143 -26.58 5.89 -2.39
C GLN A 143 -26.05 5.78 -0.95
N TYR A 144 -24.77 5.45 -0.78
CA TYR A 144 -24.18 5.21 0.54
C TYR A 144 -23.24 6.32 1.00
N LEU A 145 -22.78 7.17 0.10
CA LEU A 145 -21.77 8.18 0.39
C LEU A 145 -22.23 9.55 -0.09
N PRO A 146 -22.41 10.53 0.80
CA PRO A 146 -22.79 11.90 0.45
C PRO A 146 -21.60 12.68 -0.11
N ILE A 147 -21.01 12.18 -1.20
CA ILE A 147 -19.85 12.80 -1.87
C ILE A 147 -20.17 13.11 -3.33
N ASN A 148 -19.51 14.14 -3.87
CA ASN A 148 -19.56 14.41 -5.29
C ASN A 148 -18.56 13.48 -6.01
N LEU A 149 -19.07 12.46 -6.70
CA LEU A 149 -18.22 11.48 -7.40
C LEU A 149 -17.48 12.06 -8.63
N ASP A 150 -17.81 13.26 -9.09
CA ASP A 150 -17.04 13.94 -10.13
C ASP A 150 -15.68 14.42 -9.61
N ASP A 151 -15.52 14.53 -8.30
CA ASP A 151 -14.23 14.82 -7.65
C ASP A 151 -13.35 13.56 -7.51
N TYR A 152 -13.81 12.40 -7.99
CA TYR A 152 -13.12 11.12 -7.86
C TYR A 152 -12.91 10.42 -9.20
N ILE A 153 -11.76 9.76 -9.31
CA ILE A 153 -11.46 8.78 -10.34
C ILE A 153 -11.95 7.44 -9.83
N ILE A 154 -12.90 6.85 -10.54
CA ILE A 154 -13.45 5.55 -10.16
C ILE A 154 -12.82 4.45 -11.00
N GLN A 155 -12.40 3.40 -10.30
CA GLN A 155 -11.89 2.18 -10.90
C GLN A 155 -12.71 1.00 -10.37
N VAL A 156 -13.05 0.11 -11.29
CA VAL A 156 -13.91 -1.05 -11.01
C VAL A 156 -13.18 -2.33 -11.38
N LYS A 157 -13.26 -3.31 -10.47
CA LYS A 157 -12.82 -4.69 -10.71
C LYS A 157 -13.95 -5.64 -10.43
N ILE A 158 -14.32 -6.46 -11.41
CA ILE A 158 -15.24 -7.57 -11.19
C ILE A 158 -14.49 -8.66 -10.41
N ILE A 159 -15.04 -9.06 -9.25
CA ILE A 159 -14.51 -10.13 -8.41
C ILE A 159 -15.04 -11.48 -8.90
N ASN A 160 -16.37 -11.61 -8.98
CA ASN A 160 -17.06 -12.80 -9.46
C ASN A 160 -18.50 -12.48 -9.90
N GLU A 161 -19.12 -13.42 -10.60
CA GLU A 161 -20.56 -13.41 -10.86
C GLU A 161 -21.29 -14.20 -9.74
N ILE A 162 -22.44 -13.69 -9.36
CA ILE A 162 -23.38 -14.32 -8.40
C ILE A 162 -24.64 -14.70 -9.16
N PHE A 163 -24.96 -15.98 -9.16
CA PHE A 163 -26.18 -16.49 -9.79
C PHE A 163 -27.28 -16.56 -8.72
N SER A 164 -28.42 -15.96 -9.01
CA SER A 164 -29.61 -15.98 -8.15
C SER A 164 -30.87 -16.17 -8.99
N ASP A 165 -32.01 -16.48 -8.35
CA ASP A 165 -33.27 -16.60 -9.02
C ASP A 165 -33.75 -15.32 -9.71
N GLU A 166 -33.25 -14.17 -9.25
CA GLU A 166 -33.50 -12.83 -9.83
C GLU A 166 -32.60 -12.52 -11.03
N GLY A 167 -31.66 -13.41 -11.39
CA GLY A 167 -30.73 -13.22 -12.47
C GLY A 167 -29.27 -13.18 -12.03
N ILE A 168 -28.38 -12.77 -12.95
CA ILE A 168 -26.93 -12.71 -12.67
C ILE A 168 -26.60 -11.33 -12.12
N LYS A 169 -25.91 -11.33 -10.97
CA LYS A 169 -25.35 -10.13 -10.33
C LYS A 169 -23.83 -10.17 -10.42
N LEU A 170 -23.20 -9.00 -10.45
CA LEU A 170 -21.75 -8.86 -10.39
C LEU A 170 -21.34 -8.43 -8.98
N ASN A 171 -20.46 -9.20 -8.37
CA ASN A 171 -19.71 -8.73 -7.21
C ASN A 171 -18.49 -7.97 -7.70
N ILE A 172 -18.41 -6.69 -7.39
CA ILE A 172 -17.36 -5.81 -7.87
C ILE A 172 -16.65 -5.12 -6.72
N ARG A 173 -15.37 -4.82 -6.93
CA ARG A 173 -14.63 -3.90 -6.09
C ARG A 173 -14.48 -2.58 -6.80
N SER A 174 -14.90 -1.51 -6.13
CA SER A 174 -14.75 -0.16 -6.60
C SER A 174 -13.73 0.59 -5.73
N ILE A 175 -12.85 1.31 -6.41
CA ILE A 175 -11.88 2.22 -5.80
C ILE A 175 -12.20 3.61 -6.33
N ALA A 176 -12.55 4.54 -5.42
CA ALA A 176 -12.70 5.94 -5.75
C ALA A 176 -11.49 6.72 -5.19
N TYR A 177 -10.68 7.25 -6.09
CA TYR A 177 -9.46 8.00 -5.76
C TYR A 177 -9.69 9.49 -5.99
N PRO A 178 -9.44 10.39 -4.99
CA PRO A 178 -9.69 11.82 -5.14
C PRO A 178 -8.88 12.46 -6.27
N ASN A 179 -9.53 13.18 -7.18
CA ASN A 179 -8.89 13.90 -8.28
C ASN A 179 -7.80 14.86 -7.78
N LYS A 180 -8.09 15.62 -6.71
CA LYS A 180 -7.14 16.58 -6.12
C LYS A 180 -5.86 15.90 -5.67
N LEU A 181 -5.98 14.72 -5.06
CA LEU A 181 -4.82 13.94 -4.62
C LEU A 181 -4.00 13.45 -5.81
N ALA A 182 -4.65 12.87 -6.83
CA ALA A 182 -4.00 12.41 -8.04
C ALA A 182 -3.25 13.52 -8.79
N ILE A 183 -3.87 14.71 -8.88
CA ILE A 183 -3.27 15.88 -9.54
C ILE A 183 -1.99 16.33 -8.82
N LYS A 184 -1.99 16.38 -7.50
CA LYS A 184 -0.82 16.79 -6.71
C LYS A 184 0.37 15.84 -6.94
N TYR A 185 0.14 14.53 -6.91
CA TYR A 185 1.19 13.54 -7.18
C TYR A 185 1.70 13.58 -8.63
N TYR A 186 0.80 13.77 -9.58
CA TYR A 186 1.17 13.94 -10.98
C TYR A 186 2.04 15.17 -11.20
N ASN A 187 1.65 16.31 -10.60
CA ASN A 187 2.41 17.56 -10.70
C ASN A 187 3.77 17.45 -10.00
N LEU A 188 3.82 16.78 -8.84
CA LEU A 188 5.06 16.54 -8.12
C LEU A 188 6.09 15.80 -9.00
N LEU A 189 5.67 14.72 -9.71
CA LEU A 189 6.57 14.02 -10.64
C LEU A 189 7.10 14.94 -11.72
N LYS A 190 6.25 15.78 -12.30
CA LYS A 190 6.68 16.76 -13.33
C LYS A 190 7.63 17.81 -12.76
N GLU A 191 7.34 18.30 -11.57
CA GLU A 191 8.18 19.31 -10.92
C GLU A 191 9.57 18.77 -10.60
N ILE A 192 9.71 17.49 -10.29
CA ILE A 192 11.01 16.83 -10.08
C ILE A 192 11.63 16.25 -11.37
N ASP A 193 11.18 16.70 -12.53
CA ASP A 193 11.71 16.36 -13.86
C ASP A 193 11.55 14.87 -14.24
N LEU A 194 10.61 14.16 -13.62
CA LEU A 194 10.28 12.78 -13.94
C LEU A 194 8.99 12.69 -14.77
N LYS A 195 8.98 11.78 -15.74
CA LYS A 195 7.74 11.45 -16.44
C LYS A 195 6.88 10.56 -15.56
N PRO A 196 5.61 10.95 -15.31
CA PRO A 196 4.68 10.12 -14.58
C PRO A 196 4.51 8.76 -15.26
N TYR A 197 4.72 7.68 -14.50
CA TYR A 197 4.58 6.31 -14.98
C TYR A 197 3.28 5.71 -14.45
N VAL A 198 3.11 5.69 -13.15
CA VAL A 198 1.94 5.18 -12.45
C VAL A 198 1.71 5.94 -11.15
N LEU A 199 0.45 6.00 -10.75
CA LEU A 199 0.03 6.29 -9.40
C LEU A 199 -0.71 5.06 -8.86
N ASP A 200 -0.24 4.54 -7.74
CA ASP A 200 -0.77 3.33 -7.11
C ASP A 200 -1.28 3.62 -5.70
N VAL A 201 -1.96 2.64 -5.11
CA VAL A 201 -2.37 2.65 -3.70
C VAL A 201 -1.63 1.56 -2.94
N ASN A 202 -1.27 1.82 -1.68
CA ASN A 202 -0.39 0.93 -0.92
C ASN A 202 -0.92 -0.51 -0.86
N TYR A 203 -2.19 -0.73 -0.55
CA TYR A 203 -2.74 -2.08 -0.49
C TYR A 203 -2.68 -2.83 -1.84
N ASN A 204 -2.75 -2.13 -2.99
CA ASN A 204 -2.57 -2.74 -4.30
C ASN A 204 -1.09 -3.04 -4.58
N SER A 205 -0.20 -2.15 -4.18
CA SER A 205 1.25 -2.38 -4.26
C SER A 205 1.65 -3.60 -3.44
N VAL A 206 1.18 -3.72 -2.20
CA VAL A 206 1.37 -4.91 -1.36
C VAL A 206 0.80 -6.16 -2.04
N ASN A 207 -0.40 -6.08 -2.64
CA ASN A 207 -1.00 -7.19 -3.37
C ASN A 207 -0.11 -7.68 -4.53
N LYS A 208 0.44 -6.78 -5.32
CA LYS A 208 1.36 -7.11 -6.42
C LYS A 208 2.64 -7.74 -5.90
N PHE A 209 3.20 -7.18 -4.83
CA PHE A 209 4.37 -7.72 -4.16
C PHE A 209 4.16 -9.15 -3.69
N ILE A 210 3.11 -9.43 -2.93
CA ILE A 210 2.79 -10.74 -2.41
C ILE A 210 2.63 -11.77 -3.56
N ASN A 211 1.91 -11.39 -4.61
CA ASN A 211 1.72 -12.28 -5.77
C ASN A 211 3.01 -12.51 -6.55
N TYR A 212 3.92 -11.54 -6.60
CA TYR A 212 5.18 -11.66 -7.29
C TYR A 212 6.13 -12.64 -6.58
N ILE A 213 6.28 -12.50 -5.28
CA ILE A 213 7.15 -13.40 -4.51
C ILE A 213 6.59 -14.83 -4.41
N GLY A 214 5.32 -15.01 -4.84
CA GLY A 214 4.67 -16.33 -4.82
C GLY A 214 4.51 -16.90 -3.42
N PHE A 215 4.68 -16.06 -2.39
CA PHE A 215 4.66 -16.46 -0.98
C PHE A 215 5.64 -17.59 -0.62
N VAL A 216 6.72 -17.71 -1.36
CA VAL A 216 7.68 -18.81 -1.19
C VAL A 216 8.17 -18.89 0.25
N ASP A 217 8.48 -17.74 0.86
CA ASP A 217 8.91 -17.68 2.26
C ASP A 217 7.76 -17.48 3.25
N LEU A 218 6.56 -17.16 2.76
CA LEU A 218 5.37 -16.89 3.57
C LEU A 218 4.50 -18.15 3.76
N ALA A 219 4.95 -19.32 3.28
CA ALA A 219 4.20 -20.58 3.35
C ALA A 219 2.74 -20.45 2.89
N TYR A 220 2.48 -19.54 1.93
CA TYR A 220 1.15 -19.27 1.43
C TYR A 220 0.61 -20.45 0.63
N LYS A 221 -0.59 -20.89 0.98
CA LYS A 221 -1.35 -21.85 0.20
C LYS A 221 -2.45 -21.10 -0.56
N LYS A 222 -2.77 -21.56 -1.77
CA LYS A 222 -3.71 -20.91 -2.69
C LYS A 222 -5.06 -20.46 -2.08
N HIS A 223 -5.44 -21.00 -0.95
CA HIS A 223 -6.73 -20.75 -0.27
C HIS A 223 -6.57 -20.08 1.09
N ASN A 224 -5.37 -19.68 1.47
CA ASN A 224 -5.13 -19.04 2.75
C ASN A 224 -5.61 -17.60 2.73
N VAL A 225 -6.06 -17.16 3.89
CA VAL A 225 -6.37 -15.76 4.19
C VAL A 225 -5.22 -15.20 5.02
N ILE A 226 -4.55 -14.17 4.52
CA ILE A 226 -3.47 -13.52 5.24
C ILE A 226 -3.81 -12.07 5.55
N CYS A 227 -3.34 -11.59 6.69
CA CYS A 227 -3.44 -10.20 7.09
C CYS A 227 -2.06 -9.54 7.00
N MET A 228 -1.94 -8.48 6.21
CA MET A 228 -0.75 -7.65 6.10
C MET A 228 -0.98 -6.36 6.87
N ILE A 229 -0.17 -6.09 7.89
CA ILE A 229 -0.29 -4.91 8.74
C ILE A 229 0.93 -4.01 8.53
N ASP A 230 0.69 -2.85 7.92
CA ASP A 230 1.68 -1.79 7.74
C ASP A 230 1.65 -0.88 8.98
N LEU A 231 2.68 -1.00 9.82
CA LEU A 231 2.87 -0.18 11.01
C LEU A 231 3.59 1.12 10.64
N GLY A 232 2.81 2.08 10.13
CA GLY A 232 3.30 3.37 9.67
C GLY A 232 3.48 4.39 10.79
N TYR A 233 3.86 5.62 10.38
CA TYR A 233 4.04 6.74 11.31
C TYR A 233 2.70 7.41 11.69
N ASP A 234 1.89 7.83 10.71
CA ASP A 234 0.59 8.48 10.96
C ASP A 234 -0.57 7.49 11.11
N SER A 235 -0.42 6.27 10.59
CA SER A 235 -1.50 5.30 10.54
C SER A 235 -0.99 3.87 10.46
N ILE A 236 -1.81 2.96 10.96
CA ILE A 236 -1.67 1.52 10.79
C ILE A 236 -2.67 1.07 9.73
N ASN A 237 -2.18 0.31 8.74
CA ASN A 237 -3.02 -0.20 7.65
C ASN A 237 -3.19 -1.70 7.78
N VAL A 238 -4.41 -2.14 8.02
CA VAL A 238 -4.78 -3.56 8.12
C VAL A 238 -5.39 -3.98 6.79
N ASN A 239 -4.68 -4.81 6.05
CA ASN A 239 -5.09 -5.29 4.72
C ASN A 239 -5.19 -6.81 4.73
N ILE A 240 -6.36 -7.36 4.43
CA ILE A 240 -6.61 -8.79 4.39
C ILE A 240 -6.71 -9.24 2.95
N TYR A 241 -5.93 -10.26 2.61
CA TYR A 241 -5.84 -10.85 1.27
C TYR A 241 -6.33 -12.28 1.31
N LYS A 242 -7.22 -12.61 0.40
CA LYS A 242 -7.74 -13.95 0.18
C LYS A 242 -7.40 -14.40 -1.22
N ASN A 243 -6.80 -15.57 -1.35
CA ASN A 243 -6.39 -16.12 -2.65
C ASN A 243 -5.51 -15.15 -3.47
N GLY A 244 -4.63 -14.40 -2.80
CA GLY A 244 -3.76 -13.42 -3.44
C GLY A 244 -4.47 -12.16 -3.95
N GLN A 245 -5.70 -11.89 -3.50
CA GLN A 245 -6.44 -10.68 -3.84
C GLN A 245 -6.84 -9.95 -2.57
N ILE A 246 -6.81 -8.60 -2.62
CA ILE A 246 -7.32 -7.80 -1.51
C ILE A 246 -8.78 -8.13 -1.26
N ASP A 247 -9.13 -8.47 -0.03
CA ASP A 247 -10.49 -8.79 0.37
C ASP A 247 -11.07 -7.73 1.29
N PHE A 248 -10.26 -7.22 2.21
CA PHE A 248 -10.68 -6.22 3.18
C PHE A 248 -9.54 -5.26 3.52
N THR A 249 -9.85 -4.01 3.83
CA THR A 249 -8.87 -3.00 4.24
C THR A 249 -9.45 -2.06 5.28
N ARG A 250 -8.65 -1.68 6.27
CA ARG A 250 -8.96 -0.65 7.27
C ARG A 250 -7.72 0.15 7.62
N ILE A 251 -7.92 1.43 7.91
CA ILE A 251 -6.91 2.35 8.39
C ILE A 251 -7.25 2.69 9.84
N ILE A 252 -6.28 2.49 10.71
CA ILE A 252 -6.30 2.97 12.10
C ILE A 252 -5.50 4.28 12.12
N LYS A 253 -6.12 5.38 12.55
CA LYS A 253 -5.46 6.70 12.67
C LYS A 253 -4.66 6.77 13.97
N SER A 254 -3.62 5.95 14.06
CA SER A 254 -2.66 5.86 15.14
C SER A 254 -1.40 5.19 14.57
N GLY A 255 -0.23 5.52 15.08
CA GLY A 255 1.02 4.98 14.57
C GLY A 255 2.25 5.48 15.33
N GLY A 256 3.42 5.37 14.73
CA GLY A 256 4.69 5.76 15.37
C GLY A 256 4.73 7.21 15.88
N LYS A 257 3.88 8.09 15.32
CA LYS A 257 3.75 9.48 15.77
C LYS A 257 3.29 9.58 17.23
N ASP A 258 2.40 8.70 17.65
CA ASP A 258 1.88 8.72 19.01
C ASP A 258 3.01 8.39 20.01
N MET A 259 3.88 7.44 19.65
CA MET A 259 5.08 7.10 20.42
C MET A 259 6.11 8.25 20.42
N GLU A 260 6.37 8.87 19.25
CA GLU A 260 7.31 10.00 19.15
C GLU A 260 6.82 11.20 19.99
N THR A 261 5.52 11.47 19.99
CA THR A 261 4.93 12.57 20.78
C THR A 261 5.10 12.32 22.27
N LEU A 262 5.02 11.07 22.74
CA LEU A 262 5.19 10.69 24.11
C LEU A 262 6.67 10.76 24.55
N LEU A 263 7.57 10.27 23.70
CA LEU A 263 9.01 10.25 24.00
C LEU A 263 9.67 11.63 23.91
N SER A 264 8.96 12.66 23.44
CA SER A 264 9.23 14.12 23.38
C SER A 264 10.60 14.58 22.88
N ASP A 265 11.62 13.73 22.84
CA ASP A 265 12.91 13.96 22.20
C ASP A 265 13.04 13.08 20.96
N ASN A 266 13.34 13.72 19.80
CA ASN A 266 13.48 13.01 18.53
C ASN A 266 14.48 11.84 18.58
N ASP A 267 15.50 11.95 19.42
CA ASP A 267 16.53 10.92 19.57
C ASP A 267 15.98 9.69 20.30
N ASP A 268 15.14 9.86 21.31
CA ASP A 268 14.54 8.77 22.09
C ASP A 268 13.60 7.89 21.25
N PHE A 269 12.81 8.48 20.37
CA PHE A 269 11.94 7.70 19.48
C PHE A 269 12.74 6.80 18.52
N HIS A 270 13.82 7.33 17.93
CA HIS A 270 14.68 6.55 17.05
C HIS A 270 15.43 5.46 17.79
N VAL A 271 15.94 5.77 18.97
CA VAL A 271 16.59 4.80 19.86
C VAL A 271 15.59 3.73 20.25
N PHE A 272 14.37 4.12 20.65
CA PHE A 272 13.34 3.15 21.02
C PHE A 272 13.01 2.17 19.89
N ILE A 273 12.72 2.67 18.70
CA ILE A 273 12.38 1.79 17.55
C ILE A 273 13.51 0.83 17.17
N LYS A 274 14.76 1.24 17.37
CA LYS A 274 15.95 0.46 16.98
C LYS A 274 16.45 -0.47 18.09
N GLU A 275 16.45 -0.01 19.34
CA GLU A 275 17.10 -0.69 20.46
C GLU A 275 16.11 -1.37 21.42
N ALA A 276 14.80 -1.03 21.33
CA ALA A 276 13.80 -1.66 22.19
C ALA A 276 13.65 -3.15 21.88
N LYS A 277 13.44 -3.91 22.93
CA LYS A 277 13.19 -5.36 22.89
C LYS A 277 11.96 -5.70 23.71
N ILE A 278 11.24 -6.72 23.29
CA ILE A 278 10.11 -7.28 24.03
C ILE A 278 10.48 -8.69 24.47
N GLU A 279 10.56 -8.89 25.77
CA GLU A 279 10.86 -10.18 26.39
C GLU A 279 9.85 -10.45 27.52
N ASN A 280 9.14 -11.58 27.44
CA ASN A 280 8.12 -11.97 28.44
C ASN A 280 7.11 -10.86 28.75
N ASP A 281 6.52 -10.27 27.71
CA ASP A 281 5.56 -9.15 27.77
C ASP A 281 6.09 -7.85 28.37
N LYS A 282 7.39 -7.75 28.61
CA LYS A 282 8.05 -6.53 29.07
C LYS A 282 8.78 -5.86 27.92
N PHE A 283 8.56 -4.56 27.79
CA PHE A 283 9.33 -3.71 26.91
C PHE A 283 10.58 -3.24 27.64
N ILE A 284 11.72 -3.35 27.00
CA ILE A 284 13.03 -2.99 27.55
C ILE A 284 13.74 -2.12 26.53
N CYS A 285 14.19 -0.94 26.93
CA CYS A 285 15.03 -0.06 26.13
C CYS A 285 16.06 0.63 27.04
N ILE A 286 17.35 0.42 26.74
CA ILE A 286 18.44 1.03 27.54
C ILE A 286 18.47 2.54 27.24
N GLY A 287 18.52 3.35 28.29
CA GLY A 287 18.60 4.80 28.19
C GLY A 287 17.26 5.53 28.18
N ILE A 288 16.13 4.78 28.12
CA ILE A 288 14.79 5.36 28.23
C ILE A 288 14.19 5.03 29.60
N ASN A 289 13.49 6.01 30.18
CA ASN A 289 12.84 5.86 31.49
C ASN A 289 11.75 4.77 31.43
N GLU A 290 11.71 3.90 32.46
CA GLU A 290 10.74 2.79 32.55
C GLU A 290 9.27 3.28 32.48
N TYR A 291 8.97 4.44 33.06
CA TYR A 291 7.65 5.05 32.96
C TYR A 291 7.26 5.30 31.50
N LEU A 292 8.14 5.93 30.71
CA LEU A 292 7.90 6.18 29.28
C LEU A 292 7.78 4.89 28.49
N ILE A 293 8.56 3.88 28.83
CA ILE A 293 8.47 2.55 28.19
C ILE A 293 7.09 1.93 28.42
N ASN A 294 6.54 2.05 29.62
CA ASN A 294 5.20 1.54 29.95
C ASN A 294 4.11 2.32 29.22
N GLU A 295 4.22 3.64 29.12
CA GLU A 295 3.28 4.46 28.33
C GLU A 295 3.31 4.09 26.83
N VAL A 296 4.51 3.84 26.27
CA VAL A 296 4.62 3.34 24.88
C VAL A 296 3.97 1.97 24.73
N LYS A 297 4.12 1.10 25.72
CA LYS A 297 3.45 -0.21 25.72
C LYS A 297 1.94 -0.06 25.69
N GLU A 298 1.37 0.88 26.45
CA GLU A 298 -0.09 1.15 26.42
C GLU A 298 -0.56 1.59 25.02
N ILE A 299 0.21 2.46 24.33
CA ILE A 299 -0.08 2.83 22.95
C ILE A 299 -0.11 1.60 22.02
N ILE A 300 0.86 0.69 22.19
CA ILE A 300 0.95 -0.52 21.37
C ILE A 300 -0.21 -1.49 21.70
N ASP A 301 -0.57 -1.62 22.97
CA ASP A 301 -1.71 -2.42 23.40
C ASP A 301 -3.04 -1.87 22.82
N GLU A 302 -3.21 -0.55 22.78
CA GLU A 302 -4.34 0.07 22.08
C GLU A 302 -4.36 -0.24 20.58
N TRP A 303 -3.20 -0.31 19.92
CA TRP A 303 -3.13 -0.72 18.51
C TRP A 303 -3.65 -2.15 18.36
N LEU A 304 -3.19 -3.05 19.22
CA LEU A 304 -3.60 -4.45 19.22
C LEU A 304 -5.10 -4.61 19.42
N GLU A 305 -5.70 -3.89 20.39
CA GLU A 305 -7.15 -3.91 20.56
C GLU A 305 -7.93 -3.46 19.30
N LYS A 306 -7.46 -2.39 18.66
CA LYS A 306 -8.08 -1.88 17.42
C LYS A 306 -7.93 -2.89 16.27
N ILE A 307 -6.75 -3.52 16.14
CA ILE A 307 -6.47 -4.57 15.16
C ILE A 307 -7.34 -5.80 15.44
N GLU A 308 -7.45 -6.25 16.69
CA GLU A 308 -8.28 -7.38 17.09
C GLU A 308 -9.76 -7.16 16.73
N LYS A 309 -10.30 -5.97 17.00
CA LYS A 309 -11.68 -5.60 16.60
C LYS A 309 -11.88 -5.71 15.10
N ILE A 310 -10.91 -5.33 14.30
CA ILE A 310 -10.94 -5.42 12.83
C ILE A 310 -10.92 -6.89 12.40
N ILE A 311 -10.05 -7.70 12.98
CA ILE A 311 -9.90 -9.14 12.72
C ILE A 311 -11.19 -9.88 13.08
N ASN A 312 -11.73 -9.61 14.26
CA ASN A 312 -12.98 -10.21 14.73
C ASN A 312 -14.16 -9.82 13.83
N TYR A 313 -14.26 -8.58 13.40
CA TYR A 313 -15.26 -8.15 12.43
C TYR A 313 -15.15 -8.93 11.11
N TYR A 314 -13.93 -9.06 10.58
CA TYR A 314 -13.69 -9.81 9.34
C TYR A 314 -14.05 -11.29 9.48
N ASN A 315 -13.60 -11.95 10.55
CA ASN A 315 -13.86 -13.36 10.81
C ASN A 315 -15.37 -13.65 10.99
N ASN A 316 -16.08 -12.76 11.68
CA ASN A 316 -17.53 -12.89 11.89
C ASN A 316 -18.34 -12.74 10.59
N LYS A 317 -17.90 -11.84 9.70
CA LYS A 317 -18.51 -11.66 8.38
C LYS A 317 -18.23 -12.85 7.44
N ASN A 318 -17.12 -13.55 7.66
CA ASN A 318 -16.59 -14.57 6.77
C ASN A 318 -16.37 -15.89 7.52
N LEU A 319 -17.42 -16.51 8.06
CA LEU A 319 -17.37 -17.67 8.96
C LEU A 319 -16.48 -18.84 8.48
N ASN A 320 -16.32 -19.00 7.15
CA ASN A 320 -15.52 -20.06 6.55
C ASN A 320 -14.09 -19.62 6.16
N ASN A 321 -13.69 -18.38 6.47
CA ASN A 321 -12.43 -17.82 6.02
C ASN A 321 -11.76 -17.03 7.14
N LYS A 322 -11.23 -17.77 8.12
CA LYS A 322 -10.44 -17.15 9.20
C LYS A 322 -9.05 -16.76 8.69
N ILE A 323 -8.48 -15.74 9.32
CA ILE A 323 -7.10 -15.32 9.07
C ILE A 323 -6.15 -16.39 9.59
N ASP A 324 -5.31 -16.94 8.71
CA ASP A 324 -4.36 -18.00 9.02
C ASP A 324 -3.05 -17.46 9.58
N CYS A 325 -2.63 -16.29 9.10
CA CYS A 325 -1.36 -15.70 9.47
C CYS A 325 -1.41 -14.18 9.32
N ILE A 326 -0.72 -13.50 10.22
CA ILE A 326 -0.49 -12.05 10.16
C ILE A 326 0.97 -11.81 9.76
N TYR A 327 1.17 -10.84 8.87
CA TYR A 327 2.50 -10.34 8.53
C TYR A 327 2.57 -8.85 8.86
N ILE A 328 3.52 -8.48 9.73
CA ILE A 328 3.78 -7.09 10.08
C ILE A 328 4.98 -6.55 9.28
N PHE A 329 4.89 -5.29 8.90
CA PHE A 329 5.92 -4.56 8.18
C PHE A 329 5.78 -3.04 8.42
N GLY A 330 6.68 -2.23 7.86
CA GLY A 330 6.69 -0.78 8.06
C GLY A 330 7.64 -0.34 9.17
N GLY A 331 7.85 0.97 9.29
CA GLY A 331 8.89 1.53 10.15
C GLY A 331 8.76 1.21 11.65
N ALA A 332 7.53 1.18 12.17
CA ALA A 332 7.29 0.87 13.57
C ALA A 332 7.33 -0.64 13.89
N SER A 333 7.44 -1.52 12.88
CA SER A 333 7.57 -2.97 13.09
C SER A 333 8.99 -3.42 13.49
N ASN A 334 9.94 -2.50 13.60
CA ASN A 334 11.36 -2.84 13.82
C ASN A 334 11.73 -3.16 15.27
N ILE A 335 10.80 -3.01 16.21
CA ILE A 335 11.02 -3.41 17.61
C ILE A 335 11.22 -4.93 17.69
N SER A 336 12.32 -5.35 18.30
CA SER A 336 12.66 -6.78 18.47
C SER A 336 11.65 -7.52 19.33
N GLY A 337 11.15 -8.67 18.86
CA GLY A 337 10.13 -9.47 19.57
C GLY A 337 8.68 -9.02 19.30
N PHE A 338 8.48 -8.05 18.43
CA PHE A 338 7.16 -7.49 18.13
C PHE A 338 6.23 -8.54 17.51
N GLU A 339 6.75 -9.38 16.60
CA GLU A 339 5.99 -10.46 15.98
C GLU A 339 5.48 -11.48 17.00
N LYS A 340 6.29 -11.81 18.01
CA LYS A 340 5.87 -12.71 19.08
C LYS A 340 4.81 -12.06 19.94
N TYR A 341 5.02 -10.79 20.33
CA TYR A 341 4.06 -10.03 21.12
C TYR A 341 2.68 -9.94 20.46
N PHE A 342 2.64 -9.63 19.16
CA PHE A 342 1.42 -9.62 18.36
C PHE A 342 0.78 -11.02 18.30
N SER A 343 1.59 -12.07 18.10
CA SER A 343 1.11 -13.44 18.04
C SER A 343 0.44 -13.87 19.33
N ASP A 344 1.08 -13.58 20.47
CA ASP A 344 0.58 -13.95 21.80
C ASP A 344 -0.71 -13.19 22.15
N LYS A 345 -0.79 -11.89 21.81
CA LYS A 345 -1.97 -11.06 22.10
C LYS A 345 -3.17 -11.34 21.19
N LEU A 346 -2.93 -11.56 19.90
CA LEU A 346 -4.00 -11.77 18.92
C LEU A 346 -4.39 -13.24 18.75
N GLY A 347 -3.64 -14.18 19.31
CA GLY A 347 -3.88 -15.61 19.15
C GLY A 347 -3.72 -16.11 17.71
N ILE A 348 -3.03 -15.35 16.85
CA ILE A 348 -2.80 -15.66 15.44
C ILE A 348 -1.31 -15.60 15.17
N ASN A 349 -0.77 -16.64 14.49
CA ASN A 349 0.64 -16.65 14.13
C ASN A 349 1.04 -15.39 13.37
N THR A 350 1.90 -14.58 13.97
CA THR A 350 2.37 -13.32 13.42
C THR A 350 3.84 -13.41 13.06
N LYS A 351 4.21 -12.94 11.89
CA LYS A 351 5.58 -12.93 11.37
C LYS A 351 5.94 -11.54 10.88
N LYS A 352 7.20 -11.17 10.96
CA LYS A 352 7.74 -10.02 10.25
C LYS A 352 8.03 -10.42 8.79
N VAL A 353 7.79 -9.53 7.85
CA VAL A 353 8.22 -9.74 6.46
C VAL A 353 9.72 -9.54 6.40
N THR A 354 10.46 -10.61 6.65
CA THR A 354 11.94 -10.66 6.58
C THR A 354 12.35 -11.66 5.53
N ASN A 355 13.55 -11.50 4.97
CA ASN A 355 14.24 -12.50 4.14
C ASN A 355 13.47 -12.93 2.88
N MET A 356 13.42 -12.02 1.91
CA MET A 356 13.18 -12.46 0.56
C MET A 356 14.47 -13.11 0.02
N ASN A 357 14.33 -14.28 -0.62
CA ASN A 357 15.47 -14.94 -1.23
C ASN A 357 16.24 -13.95 -2.11
N LYS A 358 17.53 -13.77 -1.85
CA LYS A 358 18.44 -12.90 -2.62
C LYS A 358 18.41 -13.18 -4.13
N SER A 359 18.01 -14.39 -4.52
CA SER A 359 17.83 -14.80 -5.92
C SER A 359 16.60 -14.17 -6.59
N THR A 360 15.63 -13.68 -5.82
CA THR A 360 14.41 -13.05 -6.37
C THR A 360 14.66 -11.60 -6.77
N PHE A 361 15.68 -10.98 -6.20
CA PHE A 361 16.10 -9.61 -6.50
C PHE A 361 17.61 -9.59 -6.77
N ASN A 362 18.00 -9.13 -7.94
CA ASN A 362 19.38 -8.74 -8.19
C ASN A 362 19.63 -7.43 -7.43
N SER A 363 19.80 -7.47 -6.12
CA SER A 363 20.17 -6.32 -5.31
C SER A 363 21.62 -6.44 -4.86
N HIS A 364 22.32 -5.32 -4.84
CA HIS A 364 23.69 -5.23 -4.29
C HIS A 364 23.69 -5.15 -2.76
N ASP A 365 22.50 -5.07 -2.14
CA ASP A 365 22.31 -4.92 -0.70
C ASP A 365 21.97 -6.27 -0.05
N ASP A 366 22.26 -6.43 1.23
CA ASP A 366 22.04 -7.68 1.98
C ASP A 366 20.54 -8.00 2.23
N GLY A 367 19.64 -7.09 1.86
CA GLY A 367 18.20 -7.27 1.94
C GLY A 367 17.61 -7.17 3.33
N SER A 368 18.38 -6.70 4.32
CA SER A 368 18.01 -6.70 5.74
C SER A 368 16.81 -5.82 6.12
N TYR A 369 16.36 -4.93 5.21
CA TYR A 369 15.28 -3.95 5.48
C TYR A 369 14.19 -3.90 4.42
N ILE A 370 14.00 -4.97 3.64
CA ILE A 370 12.99 -5.02 2.56
C ILE A 370 11.58 -4.72 3.06
N ASP A 371 11.27 -5.09 4.29
CA ASP A 371 9.98 -4.85 4.95
C ASP A 371 9.58 -3.37 4.96
N GLU A 372 10.52 -2.44 5.07
CA GLU A 372 10.22 -1.02 4.99
C GLU A 372 9.85 -0.54 3.57
N TYR A 373 10.24 -1.29 2.53
CA TYR A 373 10.12 -0.87 1.12
C TYR A 373 9.05 -1.62 0.33
N ILE A 374 8.26 -2.49 0.96
CA ILE A 374 7.25 -3.33 0.31
C ILE A 374 6.31 -2.52 -0.59
N ASN A 375 5.82 -1.39 -0.12
CA ASN A 375 4.93 -0.51 -0.89
C ASN A 375 5.63 0.01 -2.16
N ALA A 376 6.85 0.53 -2.02
CA ALA A 376 7.61 1.07 -3.16
C ALA A 376 8.02 -0.04 -4.14
N ILE A 377 8.40 -1.22 -3.65
CA ILE A 377 8.74 -2.40 -4.48
C ILE A 377 7.51 -2.86 -5.25
N GLY A 378 6.38 -3.02 -4.58
CA GLY A 378 5.13 -3.44 -5.21
C GLY A 378 4.66 -2.47 -6.29
N ALA A 379 4.92 -1.17 -6.13
CA ALA A 379 4.59 -0.17 -7.13
C ALA A 379 5.45 -0.26 -8.41
N LEU A 380 6.61 -0.90 -8.37
CA LEU A 380 7.42 -1.22 -9.56
C LEU A 380 6.83 -2.38 -10.37
N ILE A 381 6.16 -3.31 -9.72
CA ILE A 381 5.63 -4.53 -10.35
C ILE A 381 4.46 -4.17 -11.25
N ARG A 382 4.46 -4.75 -12.46
CA ARG A 382 3.44 -4.56 -13.48
C ARG A 382 2.74 -5.87 -13.79
N ILE A 383 1.44 -5.89 -13.61
CA ILE A 383 0.59 -7.01 -14.03
C ILE A 383 -0.08 -6.57 -15.34
N TYR A 384 0.25 -7.22 -16.46
CA TYR A 384 -0.26 -6.89 -17.80
C TYR A 384 -1.41 -7.79 -18.23
#